data_32da138e8eae12fbd11575c6cbcec20b
#
_entry.id   32da138e8eae12fbd11575c6cbcec20b
#
_cell.length_a   1.000
_cell.length_b   1.000
_cell.length_c   1.000
_cell.angle_alpha   90.00
_cell.angle_beta   90.00
_cell.angle_gamma   90.00
#
_symmetry.space_group_name_H-M   'P 1'
#
loop_
_entity.id
_entity.type
_entity.pdbx_description
1 polymer ?
#
loop_
_entity_poly.entity_id
_entity_poly.type
_entity_poly.pdbx_seq_one_letter_code
_entity_poly.pdbx_strand_id
1 'polypeptide(L)'
;MEILPQVQDALNFIHSVNVTHIEDKLQASRVFYEKLIPLAGTQEAVFAVEDKTIEFTDRKISIRIYRPDNKKKLPVVVYFHGGGFFKGSLETHDRPLRQLANLSGVVIISVDYRLAPEYPFPHGLNDCIDTTEWIISHAEELGIDSHCMAVAGDSAGGTLATGVAGKLNNILCQVLIYPATESSLATPSWSEFAEGPILTLKQANELWEYYTGGKINAASTFNDDLSGMPDTFIITAEYDPVRDEAMVYAKKLRHANVEVTEILYPKMIHGFVQMGGVIDQGREAIATIAEYVRYKLVK
;
A
#
# COMPACT_ATOMS: atom_id res chain seq x y z
N MET A 1 -25.12 5.82 2.56
CA MET A 1 -24.13 4.98 3.31
C MET A 1 -24.67 4.68 4.71
N GLU A 2 -24.65 3.44 5.13
CA GLU A 2 -24.89 3.05 6.55
C GLU A 2 -23.53 2.94 7.23
N ILE A 3 -23.18 3.92 8.04
CA ILE A 3 -21.87 3.99 8.71
C ILE A 3 -21.91 3.14 9.99
N LEU A 4 -20.99 2.20 10.13
CA LEU A 4 -20.84 1.40 11.35
C LEU A 4 -20.31 2.25 12.50
N PRO A 5 -20.65 1.95 13.78
CA PRO A 5 -20.17 2.72 14.93
C PRO A 5 -18.64 2.89 14.96
N GLN A 6 -17.88 1.84 14.73
CA GLN A 6 -16.40 1.89 14.72
C GLN A 6 -15.86 2.77 13.58
N VAL A 7 -16.50 2.76 12.40
CA VAL A 7 -16.14 3.66 11.29
C VAL A 7 -16.46 5.10 11.69
N GLN A 8 -17.60 5.36 12.36
CA GLN A 8 -17.95 6.68 12.86
C GLN A 8 -16.95 7.19 13.92
N ASP A 9 -16.49 6.31 14.82
CA ASP A 9 -15.48 6.66 15.82
C ASP A 9 -14.14 7.04 15.15
N ALA A 10 -13.72 6.29 14.14
CA ALA A 10 -12.53 6.61 13.34
C ALA A 10 -12.69 7.98 12.62
N LEU A 11 -13.85 8.24 12.01
CA LEU A 11 -14.15 9.52 11.36
C LEU A 11 -14.16 10.69 12.37
N ASN A 12 -14.75 10.50 13.55
CA ASN A 12 -14.73 11.50 14.61
C ASN A 12 -13.30 11.85 15.05
N PHE A 13 -12.44 10.83 15.20
CA PHE A 13 -11.03 11.05 15.50
C PHE A 13 -10.35 11.86 14.38
N ILE A 14 -10.53 11.45 13.12
CA ILE A 14 -9.95 12.12 11.94
C ILE A 14 -10.38 13.60 11.90
N HIS A 15 -11.66 13.89 12.10
CA HIS A 15 -12.18 15.25 12.11
C HIS A 15 -11.68 16.09 13.31
N SER A 16 -11.25 15.45 14.39
CA SER A 16 -10.68 16.13 15.56
C SER A 16 -9.23 16.58 15.36
N VAL A 17 -8.54 16.02 14.35
CA VAL A 17 -7.13 16.35 14.07
C VAL A 17 -7.01 17.75 13.50
N ASN A 18 -6.31 18.61 14.21
CA ASN A 18 -6.09 20.00 13.82
C ASN A 18 -4.65 20.23 13.35
N VAL A 19 -4.51 20.77 12.15
CA VAL A 19 -3.26 21.18 11.50
C VAL A 19 -3.33 22.58 10.91
N THR A 20 -4.37 23.37 11.24
CA THR A 20 -4.62 24.71 10.67
C THR A 20 -3.56 25.74 11.01
N HIS A 21 -2.70 25.45 12.00
CA HIS A 21 -1.55 26.28 12.38
C HIS A 21 -0.35 26.13 11.41
N ILE A 22 -0.41 25.17 10.47
CA ILE A 22 0.64 24.93 9.47
C ILE A 22 0.21 25.62 8.17
N GLU A 23 0.96 26.65 7.77
CA GLU A 23 0.64 27.46 6.58
C GLU A 23 0.86 26.69 5.27
N ASP A 24 1.92 25.88 5.20
CA ASP A 24 2.20 25.03 4.04
C ASP A 24 1.20 23.88 3.98
N LYS A 25 0.35 23.88 2.95
CA LYS A 25 -0.71 22.88 2.77
C LYS A 25 -0.18 21.45 2.57
N LEU A 26 0.94 21.30 1.87
CA LEU A 26 1.55 19.99 1.65
C LEU A 26 2.07 19.44 2.97
N GLN A 27 2.81 20.26 3.73
CA GLN A 27 3.30 19.89 5.05
C GLN A 27 2.15 19.64 6.04
N ALA A 28 1.11 20.47 6.01
CA ALA A 28 -0.09 20.25 6.82
C ALA A 28 -0.74 18.87 6.52
N SER A 29 -0.83 18.49 5.26
CA SER A 29 -1.38 17.20 4.85
C SER A 29 -0.50 16.02 5.30
N ARG A 30 0.82 16.14 5.26
CA ARG A 30 1.75 15.13 5.77
C ARG A 30 1.65 14.96 7.28
N VAL A 31 1.70 16.06 8.02
CA VAL A 31 1.52 16.06 9.49
C VAL A 31 0.13 15.54 9.89
N PHE A 32 -0.91 15.89 9.15
CA PHE A 32 -2.25 15.35 9.37
C PHE A 32 -2.24 13.82 9.27
N TYR A 33 -1.63 13.27 8.22
CA TYR A 33 -1.57 11.83 8.00
C TYR A 33 -0.80 11.10 9.11
N GLU A 34 0.32 11.66 9.58
CA GLU A 34 1.08 11.13 10.72
C GLU A 34 0.25 11.13 12.02
N LYS A 35 -0.57 12.16 12.23
CA LYS A 35 -1.46 12.23 13.40
C LYS A 35 -2.58 11.17 13.39
N LEU A 36 -2.79 10.44 12.29
CA LEU A 36 -3.73 9.33 12.21
C LEU A 36 -3.14 8.00 12.71
N ILE A 37 -1.84 7.90 12.95
CA ILE A 37 -1.16 6.69 13.46
C ILE A 37 -1.90 6.02 14.64
N PRO A 38 -2.49 6.75 15.63
CA PRO A 38 -3.23 6.11 16.73
C PRO A 38 -4.39 5.23 16.29
N LEU A 39 -5.02 5.47 15.13
CA LEU A 39 -6.09 4.64 14.59
C LEU A 39 -5.64 3.21 14.27
N ALA A 40 -4.36 3.00 14.04
CA ALA A 40 -3.79 1.66 13.81
C ALA A 40 -3.65 0.82 15.10
N GLY A 41 -3.96 1.39 16.28
CA GLY A 41 -3.91 0.68 17.56
C GLY A 41 -2.53 0.69 18.22
N THR A 42 -2.27 -0.30 19.05
CA THR A 42 -1.00 -0.44 19.77
C THR A 42 0.08 -1.02 18.88
N GLN A 43 1.34 -0.65 19.14
CA GLN A 43 2.50 -1.20 18.46
C GLN A 43 2.80 -2.61 19.03
N GLU A 44 2.68 -3.63 18.19
CA GLU A 44 3.00 -5.00 18.59
C GLU A 44 4.51 -5.25 18.61
N ALA A 45 4.96 -6.09 19.54
CA ALA A 45 6.32 -6.61 19.51
C ALA A 45 6.51 -7.57 18.32
N VAL A 46 7.61 -7.44 17.62
CA VAL A 46 8.10 -8.36 16.57
C VAL A 46 9.47 -8.82 17.00
N PHE A 47 9.89 -10.04 16.58
CA PHE A 47 11.18 -10.59 16.99
C PHE A 47 12.34 -9.61 16.76
N ALA A 48 12.40 -8.99 15.58
CA ALA A 48 13.34 -7.90 15.31
C ALA A 48 12.74 -6.87 14.34
N VAL A 49 13.06 -5.60 14.56
CA VAL A 49 12.77 -4.50 13.65
C VAL A 49 14.07 -3.73 13.44
N GLU A 50 14.46 -3.55 12.19
CA GLU A 50 15.71 -2.89 11.81
C GLU A 50 15.45 -1.88 10.71
N ASP A 51 15.95 -0.65 10.88
CA ASP A 51 16.00 0.37 9.85
C ASP A 51 17.34 0.30 9.13
N LYS A 52 17.33 0.27 7.81
CA LYS A 52 18.52 0.25 6.96
C LYS A 52 18.39 1.28 5.85
N THR A 53 19.49 1.94 5.50
CA THR A 53 19.55 2.85 4.36
C THR A 53 20.32 2.19 3.23
N ILE A 54 19.69 2.11 2.07
CA ILE A 54 20.31 1.65 0.82
C ILE A 54 20.90 2.86 0.11
N GLU A 55 22.19 2.78 -0.21
CA GLU A 55 22.89 3.83 -0.95
C GLU A 55 22.95 3.46 -2.44
N PHE A 56 22.17 4.17 -3.25
CA PHE A 56 22.31 4.17 -4.70
C PHE A 56 23.30 5.26 -5.13
N THR A 57 23.72 5.26 -6.39
CA THR A 57 24.69 6.22 -6.91
C THR A 57 24.22 7.67 -6.80
N ASP A 58 22.90 7.91 -6.92
CA ASP A 58 22.28 9.24 -7.01
C ASP A 58 21.35 9.56 -5.84
N ARG A 59 21.07 8.59 -4.97
CA ARG A 59 20.11 8.75 -3.86
C ARG A 59 20.26 7.70 -2.76
N LYS A 60 19.60 7.97 -1.65
CA LYS A 60 19.47 7.03 -0.52
C LYS A 60 18.00 6.72 -0.30
N ILE A 61 17.69 5.45 -0.07
CA ILE A 61 16.34 4.98 0.25
C ILE A 61 16.38 4.22 1.58
N SER A 62 15.55 4.64 2.52
CA SER A 62 15.38 3.94 3.80
C SER A 62 14.42 2.78 3.64
N ILE A 63 14.71 1.69 4.34
CA ILE A 63 13.80 0.55 4.47
C ILE A 63 13.68 0.17 5.93
N ARG A 64 12.54 -0.41 6.32
CA ARG A 64 12.34 -1.03 7.63
C ARG A 64 12.02 -2.49 7.45
N ILE A 65 12.79 -3.34 8.14
CA ILE A 65 12.72 -4.80 8.06
C ILE A 65 12.05 -5.30 9.33
N TYR A 66 10.92 -5.97 9.20
CA TYR A 66 10.19 -6.64 10.28
C TYR A 66 10.42 -8.14 10.17
N ARG A 67 11.09 -8.72 11.15
CA ARG A 67 11.44 -10.13 11.18
C ARG A 67 10.61 -10.85 12.24
N PRO A 68 9.75 -11.83 11.86
CA PRO A 68 8.85 -12.50 12.81
C PRO A 68 9.55 -13.49 13.73
N ASP A 69 10.66 -14.09 13.29
CA ASP A 69 11.47 -15.02 14.08
C ASP A 69 12.96 -15.01 13.65
N ASN A 70 13.79 -15.86 14.27
CA ASN A 70 15.24 -15.91 14.01
C ASN A 70 15.65 -16.91 12.93
N LYS A 71 14.71 -17.54 12.23
CA LYS A 71 15.02 -18.49 11.15
C LYS A 71 15.73 -17.79 10.00
N LYS A 72 16.61 -18.51 9.35
CA LYS A 72 17.29 -18.09 8.13
C LYS A 72 16.42 -18.41 6.90
N LYS A 73 16.56 -17.58 5.87
CA LYS A 73 15.87 -17.76 4.58
C LYS A 73 14.34 -17.79 4.69
N LEU A 74 13.79 -16.82 5.43
CA LEU A 74 12.35 -16.61 5.46
C LEU A 74 11.85 -16.03 4.12
N PRO A 75 10.64 -16.39 3.69
CA PRO A 75 9.96 -15.68 2.61
C PRO A 75 9.84 -14.19 2.93
N VAL A 76 9.62 -13.35 1.91
CA VAL A 76 9.59 -11.91 2.07
C VAL A 76 8.43 -11.24 1.33
N VAL A 77 7.85 -10.22 1.95
CA VAL A 77 6.96 -9.25 1.30
C VAL A 77 7.65 -7.90 1.28
N VAL A 78 7.82 -7.31 0.10
CA VAL A 78 8.23 -5.90 -0.04
C VAL A 78 6.96 -5.06 -0.07
N TYR A 79 6.84 -4.13 0.88
CA TYR A 79 5.64 -3.33 1.09
C TYR A 79 5.87 -1.86 0.72
N PHE A 80 4.96 -1.31 -0.06
CA PHE A 80 4.93 0.10 -0.45
C PHE A 80 3.72 0.76 0.20
N HIS A 81 3.99 1.78 1.03
CA HIS A 81 2.94 2.43 1.80
C HIS A 81 2.01 3.29 0.93
N GLY A 82 0.77 3.45 1.38
CA GLY A 82 -0.20 4.39 0.82
C GLY A 82 0.09 5.84 1.21
N GLY A 83 -0.81 6.73 0.80
CA GLY A 83 -0.69 8.16 1.09
C GLY A 83 -0.71 9.05 -0.15
N GLY A 84 -1.33 8.58 -1.25
CA GLY A 84 -1.53 9.37 -2.47
C GLY A 84 -0.24 9.79 -3.16
N PHE A 85 0.84 9.03 -2.99
CA PHE A 85 2.18 9.30 -3.54
C PHE A 85 2.91 10.52 -2.96
N PHE A 86 2.28 11.32 -2.10
CA PHE A 86 2.85 12.59 -1.59
C PHE A 86 2.94 12.66 -0.06
N LYS A 87 2.42 11.65 0.64
CA LYS A 87 2.50 11.48 2.09
C LYS A 87 2.64 10.00 2.45
N GLY A 88 2.80 9.70 3.72
CA GLY A 88 3.13 8.37 4.21
C GLY A 88 4.63 8.22 4.51
N SER A 89 4.97 7.22 5.30
CA SER A 89 6.33 6.91 5.74
C SER A 89 6.40 5.52 6.36
N LEU A 90 7.58 5.07 6.75
CA LEU A 90 7.78 3.86 7.55
C LEU A 90 6.97 3.90 8.85
N GLU A 91 6.84 5.08 9.49
CA GLU A 91 6.13 5.24 10.76
C GLU A 91 4.61 5.11 10.60
N THR A 92 4.04 5.65 9.52
CA THR A 92 2.59 5.62 9.32
C THR A 92 2.04 4.21 9.12
N HIS A 93 2.89 3.28 8.65
CA HIS A 93 2.52 1.90 8.36
C HIS A 93 3.16 0.87 9.32
N ASP A 94 3.94 1.33 10.32
CA ASP A 94 4.66 0.45 11.24
C ASP A 94 3.75 -0.57 11.95
N ARG A 95 2.61 -0.12 12.50
CA ARG A 95 1.75 -0.97 13.32
C ARG A 95 1.08 -2.11 12.53
N PRO A 96 0.40 -1.87 11.41
CA PRO A 96 -0.18 -2.95 10.61
C PRO A 96 0.88 -3.89 10.01
N LEU A 97 2.09 -3.41 9.69
CA LEU A 97 3.15 -4.25 9.15
C LEU A 97 3.78 -5.16 10.22
N ARG A 98 3.82 -4.74 11.48
CA ARG A 98 4.18 -5.61 12.61
C ARG A 98 3.18 -6.75 12.76
N GLN A 99 1.87 -6.45 12.70
CA GLN A 99 0.82 -7.47 12.72
C GLN A 99 0.96 -8.43 11.53
N LEU A 100 1.16 -7.90 10.34
CA LEU A 100 1.34 -8.72 9.14
C LEU A 100 2.54 -9.66 9.27
N ALA A 101 3.69 -9.17 9.77
CA ALA A 101 4.88 -10.01 9.99
C ALA A 101 4.60 -11.14 10.99
N ASN A 102 3.99 -10.81 12.14
CA ASN A 102 3.67 -11.80 13.17
C ASN A 102 2.69 -12.87 12.68
N LEU A 103 1.62 -12.45 12.00
CA LEU A 103 0.55 -13.36 11.55
C LEU A 103 0.96 -14.21 10.35
N SER A 104 1.74 -13.67 9.42
CA SER A 104 2.17 -14.40 8.23
C SER A 104 3.40 -15.28 8.46
N GLY A 105 4.26 -14.91 9.41
CA GLY A 105 5.54 -15.59 9.64
C GLY A 105 6.58 -15.36 8.55
N VAL A 106 6.40 -14.30 7.72
CA VAL A 106 7.35 -13.89 6.68
C VAL A 106 8.01 -12.55 7.05
N VAL A 107 9.17 -12.30 6.46
CA VAL A 107 9.81 -10.98 6.61
C VAL A 107 9.02 -9.94 5.84
N ILE A 108 8.72 -8.81 6.45
CA ILE A 108 8.16 -7.66 5.76
C ILE A 108 9.25 -6.59 5.63
N ILE A 109 9.43 -6.05 4.43
CA ILE A 109 10.36 -4.94 4.16
C ILE A 109 9.56 -3.77 3.62
N SER A 110 9.39 -2.74 4.44
CA SER A 110 8.72 -1.50 4.04
C SER A 110 9.71 -0.53 3.42
N VAL A 111 9.32 0.11 2.33
CA VAL A 111 10.17 1.01 1.53
C VAL A 111 9.71 2.45 1.70
N ASP A 112 10.64 3.33 2.09
CA ASP A 112 10.43 4.78 2.20
C ASP A 112 10.81 5.47 0.87
N TYR A 113 10.00 5.25 -0.14
CA TYR A 113 10.21 5.78 -1.48
C TYR A 113 10.01 7.30 -1.52
N ARG A 114 10.68 7.98 -2.44
CA ARG A 114 10.59 9.45 -2.60
C ARG A 114 9.21 9.88 -3.02
N LEU A 115 8.72 10.94 -2.38
CA LEU A 115 7.36 11.44 -2.53
C LEU A 115 7.26 12.60 -3.53
N ALA A 116 6.11 12.67 -4.19
CA ALA A 116 5.70 13.85 -4.94
C ALA A 116 5.26 14.98 -3.97
N PRO A 117 5.18 16.22 -4.41
CA PRO A 117 5.57 16.74 -5.73
C PRO A 117 7.06 16.96 -5.90
N GLU A 118 7.88 16.81 -4.84
CA GLU A 118 9.34 17.01 -4.90
C GLU A 118 9.98 16.02 -5.89
N TYR A 119 9.44 14.79 -5.94
CA TYR A 119 9.89 13.73 -6.82
C TYR A 119 8.68 13.10 -7.54
N PRO A 120 8.15 13.76 -8.59
CA PRO A 120 7.00 13.23 -9.31
C PRO A 120 7.34 11.94 -10.06
N PHE A 121 6.32 11.28 -10.63
CA PHE A 121 6.51 10.10 -11.48
C PHE A 121 7.61 10.33 -12.53
N PRO A 122 8.53 9.37 -12.73
CA PRO A 122 8.51 8.00 -12.18
C PRO A 122 9.41 7.78 -10.94
N HIS A 123 9.83 8.82 -10.20
CA HIS A 123 10.85 8.67 -9.17
C HIS A 123 10.47 7.65 -8.08
N GLY A 124 9.28 7.77 -7.47
CA GLY A 124 8.85 6.84 -6.43
C GLY A 124 8.71 5.41 -6.94
N LEU A 125 8.23 5.22 -8.17
CA LEU A 125 8.16 3.88 -8.79
C LEU A 125 9.55 3.29 -9.01
N ASN A 126 10.48 4.09 -9.54
CA ASN A 126 11.87 3.64 -9.74
C ASN A 126 12.53 3.29 -8.41
N ASP A 127 12.28 4.05 -7.35
CA ASP A 127 12.77 3.72 -6.02
C ASP A 127 12.25 2.36 -5.54
N CYS A 128 10.97 2.05 -5.77
CA CYS A 128 10.37 0.77 -5.41
C CYS A 128 10.99 -0.39 -6.23
N ILE A 129 11.20 -0.21 -7.53
CA ILE A 129 11.82 -1.21 -8.42
C ILE A 129 13.27 -1.46 -8.00
N ASP A 130 14.09 -0.41 -7.95
CA ASP A 130 15.53 -0.52 -7.66
C ASP A 130 15.76 -1.08 -6.23
N THR A 131 14.91 -0.68 -5.25
CA THR A 131 14.99 -1.23 -3.89
C THR A 131 14.64 -2.72 -3.88
N THR A 132 13.63 -3.16 -4.64
CA THR A 132 13.26 -4.58 -4.72
C THR A 132 14.36 -5.40 -5.40
N GLU A 133 14.98 -4.88 -6.47
CA GLU A 133 16.16 -5.51 -7.11
C GLU A 133 17.34 -5.60 -6.14
N TRP A 134 17.56 -4.55 -5.36
CA TRP A 134 18.60 -4.56 -4.32
C TRP A 134 18.31 -5.62 -3.25
N ILE A 135 17.07 -5.74 -2.77
CA ILE A 135 16.65 -6.77 -1.82
C ILE A 135 16.90 -8.17 -2.39
N ILE A 136 16.57 -8.42 -3.65
CA ILE A 136 16.82 -9.70 -4.33
C ILE A 136 18.32 -10.01 -4.36
N SER A 137 19.16 -9.04 -4.72
CA SER A 137 20.61 -9.25 -4.83
C SER A 137 21.32 -9.41 -3.48
N HIS A 138 20.72 -8.92 -2.38
CA HIS A 138 21.24 -9.01 -1.00
C HIS A 138 20.46 -10.02 -0.13
N ALA A 139 19.74 -10.95 -0.75
CA ALA A 139 18.86 -11.90 -0.04
C ALA A 139 19.60 -12.73 1.03
N GLU A 140 20.83 -13.13 0.76
CA GLU A 140 21.65 -13.90 1.73
C GLU A 140 22.01 -13.03 2.95
N GLU A 141 22.46 -11.80 2.74
CA GLU A 141 22.77 -10.83 3.82
C GLU A 141 21.52 -10.55 4.66
N LEU A 142 20.39 -10.34 3.99
CA LEU A 142 19.10 -10.08 4.63
C LEU A 142 18.47 -11.33 5.27
N GLY A 143 19.02 -12.54 5.06
CA GLY A 143 18.48 -13.78 5.58
C GLY A 143 17.08 -14.10 5.08
N ILE A 144 16.78 -13.77 3.83
CA ILE A 144 15.50 -14.00 3.16
C ILE A 144 15.65 -14.97 1.98
N ASP A 145 14.53 -15.52 1.53
CA ASP A 145 14.43 -16.31 0.31
C ASP A 145 13.83 -15.45 -0.83
N SER A 146 14.69 -14.95 -1.73
CA SER A 146 14.25 -14.15 -2.88
C SER A 146 13.47 -14.95 -3.94
N HIS A 147 13.39 -16.27 -3.84
CA HIS A 147 12.51 -17.10 -4.68
C HIS A 147 11.10 -17.24 -4.10
N CYS A 148 10.89 -16.84 -2.83
CA CYS A 148 9.62 -16.81 -2.14
C CYS A 148 9.26 -15.35 -1.78
N MET A 149 9.03 -14.52 -2.79
CA MET A 149 8.81 -13.09 -2.67
C MET A 149 7.43 -12.67 -3.16
N ALA A 150 6.80 -11.77 -2.41
CA ALA A 150 5.63 -11.01 -2.83
C ALA A 150 5.90 -9.51 -2.76
N VAL A 151 5.11 -8.74 -3.48
CA VAL A 151 4.99 -7.28 -3.30
C VAL A 151 3.60 -6.94 -2.78
N ALA A 152 3.50 -5.91 -1.96
CA ALA A 152 2.23 -5.48 -1.40
C ALA A 152 2.18 -3.96 -1.26
N GLY A 153 0.96 -3.42 -1.23
CA GLY A 153 0.77 -2.01 -0.92
C GLY A 153 -0.70 -1.63 -0.82
N ASP A 154 -0.95 -0.54 -0.13
CA ASP A 154 -2.29 0.02 0.04
C ASP A 154 -2.45 1.32 -0.75
N SER A 155 -3.62 1.55 -1.33
CA SER A 155 -3.93 2.77 -2.08
C SER A 155 -2.87 3.06 -3.16
N ALA A 156 -2.21 4.20 -3.13
CA ALA A 156 -1.07 4.55 -3.98
C ALA A 156 0.06 3.52 -3.93
N GLY A 157 0.31 2.91 -2.76
CA GLY A 157 1.29 1.82 -2.63
C GLY A 157 0.89 0.57 -3.41
N GLY A 158 -0.40 0.28 -3.54
CA GLY A 158 -0.92 -0.77 -4.42
C GLY A 158 -0.59 -0.52 -5.89
N THR A 159 -0.69 0.73 -6.34
CA THR A 159 -0.25 1.17 -7.67
C THR A 159 1.24 0.88 -7.89
N LEU A 160 2.08 1.24 -6.90
CA LEU A 160 3.52 1.00 -6.97
C LEU A 160 3.85 -0.49 -6.97
N ALA A 161 3.15 -1.29 -6.14
CA ALA A 161 3.30 -2.75 -6.09
C ALA A 161 3.03 -3.39 -7.46
N THR A 162 1.95 -2.97 -8.13
CA THR A 162 1.63 -3.42 -9.49
C THR A 162 2.71 -3.02 -10.49
N GLY A 163 3.24 -1.79 -10.40
CA GLY A 163 4.33 -1.34 -11.26
C GLY A 163 5.62 -2.18 -11.10
N VAL A 164 5.96 -2.53 -9.86
CA VAL A 164 7.10 -3.42 -9.54
C VAL A 164 6.84 -4.83 -10.07
N ALA A 165 5.64 -5.39 -9.82
CA ALA A 165 5.25 -6.73 -10.28
C ALA A 165 5.30 -6.87 -11.81
N GLY A 166 4.96 -5.80 -12.54
CA GLY A 166 5.03 -5.78 -14.01
C GLY A 166 6.45 -5.61 -14.57
N LYS A 167 7.46 -5.35 -13.73
CA LYS A 167 8.86 -5.19 -14.13
C LYS A 167 9.74 -6.35 -13.72
N LEU A 168 9.43 -7.03 -12.63
CA LEU A 168 10.28 -8.06 -12.02
C LEU A 168 9.63 -9.44 -12.12
N ASN A 169 10.34 -10.39 -12.71
CA ASN A 169 9.83 -11.75 -12.95
C ASN A 169 9.91 -12.68 -11.73
N ASN A 170 10.48 -12.22 -10.61
CA ASN A 170 10.73 -13.05 -9.43
C ASN A 170 9.62 -12.91 -8.35
N ILE A 171 8.53 -12.25 -8.67
CA ILE A 171 7.42 -12.01 -7.75
C ILE A 171 6.40 -13.14 -7.90
N LEU A 172 6.14 -13.89 -6.83
CA LEU A 172 5.17 -15.00 -6.82
C LEU A 172 3.73 -14.53 -6.73
N CYS A 173 3.50 -13.46 -5.96
CA CYS A 173 2.18 -12.85 -5.87
C CYS A 173 2.27 -11.37 -5.52
N GLN A 174 1.19 -10.63 -5.80
CA GLN A 174 1.00 -9.27 -5.35
C GLN A 174 -0.25 -9.14 -4.48
N VAL A 175 -0.17 -8.29 -3.45
CA VAL A 175 -1.28 -7.98 -2.55
C VAL A 175 -1.62 -6.50 -2.68
N LEU A 176 -2.81 -6.22 -3.20
CA LEU A 176 -3.29 -4.88 -3.53
C LEU A 176 -4.45 -4.52 -2.59
N ILE A 177 -4.22 -3.57 -1.71
CA ILE A 177 -5.19 -3.16 -0.70
C ILE A 177 -5.83 -1.86 -1.18
N TYR A 178 -7.12 -1.91 -1.56
CA TYR A 178 -7.89 -0.82 -2.18
C TYR A 178 -7.02 0.05 -3.14
N PRO A 179 -6.38 -0.58 -4.15
CA PRO A 179 -5.39 0.10 -4.97
C PRO A 179 -6.02 1.21 -5.84
N ALA A 180 -5.30 2.33 -6.00
CA ALA A 180 -5.63 3.35 -6.99
C ALA A 180 -5.06 2.91 -8.35
N THR A 181 -5.90 2.36 -9.21
CA THR A 181 -5.45 1.67 -10.43
C THR A 181 -5.58 2.49 -11.70
N GLU A 182 -6.22 3.65 -11.67
CA GLU A 182 -6.44 4.46 -12.86
C GLU A 182 -6.52 5.96 -12.54
N SER A 183 -5.79 6.77 -13.30
CA SER A 183 -5.79 8.23 -13.13
C SER A 183 -6.95 8.96 -13.81
N SER A 184 -7.79 8.25 -14.58
CA SER A 184 -8.93 8.86 -15.30
C SER A 184 -10.07 9.26 -14.37
N LEU A 185 -10.16 8.65 -13.15
CA LEU A 185 -11.22 8.88 -12.16
C LEU A 185 -12.64 8.76 -12.75
N ALA A 186 -12.82 7.85 -13.73
CA ALA A 186 -14.01 7.78 -14.56
C ALA A 186 -14.98 6.65 -14.17
N THR A 187 -14.61 5.79 -13.21
CA THR A 187 -15.50 4.70 -12.80
C THR A 187 -16.68 5.20 -11.96
N PRO A 188 -17.83 4.47 -11.93
CA PRO A 188 -19.03 4.92 -11.23
C PRO A 188 -18.83 5.26 -9.76
N SER A 189 -17.96 4.51 -9.04
CA SER A 189 -17.67 4.78 -7.62
C SER A 189 -17.07 6.18 -7.37
N TRP A 190 -16.36 6.77 -8.34
CA TRP A 190 -15.88 8.15 -8.23
C TRP A 190 -17.02 9.18 -8.22
N SER A 191 -18.11 8.91 -8.93
CA SER A 191 -19.31 9.76 -8.87
C SER A 191 -20.14 9.48 -7.62
N GLU A 192 -20.28 8.19 -7.25
CA GLU A 192 -21.04 7.74 -6.09
C GLU A 192 -20.47 8.28 -4.78
N PHE A 193 -19.14 8.28 -4.66
CA PHE A 193 -18.40 8.71 -3.47
C PHE A 193 -17.52 9.94 -3.70
N ALA A 194 -17.96 10.85 -4.58
CA ALA A 194 -17.20 12.08 -4.90
C ALA A 194 -16.82 12.92 -3.65
N GLU A 195 -17.72 12.93 -2.66
CA GLU A 195 -17.51 13.52 -1.33
C GLU A 195 -17.30 12.43 -0.27
N GLY A 196 -16.49 11.43 -0.59
CA GLY A 196 -16.21 10.31 0.32
C GLY A 196 -15.62 10.77 1.65
N PRO A 197 -15.80 9.97 2.72
CA PRO A 197 -15.43 10.42 4.08
C PRO A 197 -13.93 10.58 4.30
N ILE A 198 -13.08 9.93 3.49
CA ILE A 198 -11.61 9.97 3.60
C ILE A 198 -10.97 10.47 2.31
N LEU A 199 -11.40 9.95 1.18
CA LEU A 199 -10.90 10.30 -0.14
C LEU A 199 -12.01 10.91 -0.96
N THR A 200 -11.82 12.15 -1.42
CA THR A 200 -12.77 12.84 -2.29
C THR A 200 -12.24 12.90 -3.72
N LEU A 201 -13.14 13.09 -4.68
CA LEU A 201 -12.76 13.30 -6.09
C LEU A 201 -11.80 14.50 -6.26
N LYS A 202 -12.02 15.56 -5.49
CA LYS A 202 -11.14 16.73 -5.50
C LYS A 202 -9.73 16.38 -5.04
N GLN A 203 -9.61 15.67 -3.91
CA GLN A 203 -8.30 15.22 -3.39
C GLN A 203 -7.62 14.25 -4.37
N ALA A 204 -8.38 13.37 -5.03
CA ALA A 204 -7.83 12.46 -6.04
C ALA A 204 -7.23 13.21 -7.23
N ASN A 205 -7.89 14.25 -7.73
CA ASN A 205 -7.32 15.08 -8.78
C ASN A 205 -6.01 15.76 -8.33
N GLU A 206 -5.97 16.33 -7.11
CA GLU A 206 -4.78 16.97 -6.56
C GLU A 206 -3.61 15.96 -6.40
N LEU A 207 -3.87 14.75 -5.89
CA LEU A 207 -2.81 13.74 -5.73
C LEU A 207 -2.25 13.24 -7.06
N TRP A 208 -3.11 13.04 -8.07
CA TRP A 208 -2.65 12.66 -9.41
C TRP A 208 -1.86 13.80 -10.08
N GLU A 209 -2.26 15.06 -9.87
CA GLU A 209 -1.51 16.23 -10.33
C GLU A 209 -0.11 16.28 -9.70
N TYR A 210 0.01 16.08 -8.38
CA TYR A 210 1.29 15.99 -7.70
C TYR A 210 2.13 14.83 -8.23
N TYR A 211 1.55 13.64 -8.33
CA TYR A 211 2.27 12.43 -8.75
C TYR A 211 2.77 12.54 -10.19
N THR A 212 1.96 13.05 -11.09
CA THR A 212 2.31 13.14 -12.52
C THR A 212 3.08 14.40 -12.90
N GLY A 213 3.22 15.36 -11.98
CA GLY A 213 3.76 16.67 -12.28
C GLY A 213 2.92 17.44 -13.32
N GLY A 214 1.59 17.26 -13.28
CA GLY A 214 0.64 17.85 -14.21
C GLY A 214 0.53 17.17 -15.58
N LYS A 215 1.19 16.00 -15.76
CA LYS A 215 1.17 15.22 -17.01
C LYS A 215 0.34 13.94 -16.82
N ILE A 216 -0.95 14.07 -16.57
CA ILE A 216 -1.85 12.96 -16.19
C ILE A 216 -1.73 11.74 -17.12
N ASN A 217 -1.52 11.92 -18.42
CA ASN A 217 -1.35 10.82 -19.38
C ASN A 217 -0.01 10.07 -19.26
N ALA A 218 0.95 10.55 -18.45
CA ALA A 218 2.25 9.93 -18.30
C ALA A 218 2.28 8.84 -17.21
N ALA A 219 1.30 8.80 -16.33
CA ALA A 219 1.25 7.90 -15.18
C ALA A 219 0.34 6.68 -15.37
N SER A 220 0.10 6.24 -16.61
CA SER A 220 -0.44 4.91 -16.84
C SER A 220 0.60 3.90 -16.34
N THR A 221 0.52 3.58 -15.05
CA THR A 221 1.37 2.56 -14.40
C THR A 221 0.97 1.15 -14.82
N PHE A 222 -0.13 1.05 -15.55
CA PHE A 222 -0.69 -0.21 -16.01
C PHE A 222 -0.24 -0.44 -17.45
N ASN A 223 0.60 -1.44 -17.63
CA ASN A 223 0.88 -1.97 -18.95
C ASN A 223 -0.46 -2.39 -19.57
N ASP A 224 -0.66 -2.09 -20.86
CA ASP A 224 -1.81 -2.62 -21.60
C ASP A 224 -1.77 -4.16 -21.68
N ASP A 225 -0.56 -4.74 -21.56
CA ASP A 225 -0.33 -6.17 -21.47
C ASP A 225 -0.09 -6.59 -20.01
N LEU A 226 -1.08 -7.29 -19.44
CA LEU A 226 -1.01 -7.87 -18.09
C LEU A 226 -0.62 -9.37 -18.12
N SER A 227 -0.21 -9.90 -19.28
CA SER A 227 0.26 -11.27 -19.38
C SER A 227 1.54 -11.45 -18.54
N GLY A 228 1.60 -12.54 -17.78
CA GLY A 228 2.74 -12.81 -16.90
C GLY A 228 2.75 -12.04 -15.57
N MET A 229 1.71 -11.25 -15.27
CA MET A 229 1.55 -10.69 -13.92
C MET A 229 1.41 -11.82 -12.90
N PRO A 230 1.95 -11.68 -11.68
CA PRO A 230 1.86 -12.69 -10.64
C PRO A 230 0.44 -12.85 -10.12
N ASP A 231 0.19 -13.98 -9.45
CA ASP A 231 -1.07 -14.21 -8.75
C ASP A 231 -1.41 -13.02 -7.86
N THR A 232 -2.67 -12.59 -7.90
CA THR A 232 -3.06 -11.31 -7.32
C THR A 232 -4.14 -11.47 -6.26
N PHE A 233 -3.93 -10.86 -5.10
CA PHE A 233 -4.91 -10.69 -4.04
C PHE A 233 -5.33 -9.23 -3.95
N ILE A 234 -6.63 -8.96 -4.07
CA ILE A 234 -7.18 -7.60 -4.04
C ILE A 234 -8.19 -7.48 -2.91
N ILE A 235 -8.01 -6.47 -2.06
CA ILE A 235 -9.02 -6.04 -1.08
C ILE A 235 -9.62 -4.72 -1.57
N THR A 236 -10.95 -4.61 -1.52
CA THR A 236 -11.69 -3.37 -1.78
C THR A 236 -12.61 -3.04 -0.61
N ALA A 237 -12.94 -1.76 -0.44
CA ALA A 237 -13.93 -1.28 0.52
C ALA A 237 -15.21 -0.87 -0.22
N GLU A 238 -16.38 -1.11 0.39
CA GLU A 238 -17.67 -0.81 -0.27
C GLU A 238 -17.86 0.69 -0.49
N TYR A 239 -17.53 1.52 0.51
CA TYR A 239 -17.71 2.97 0.47
C TYR A 239 -16.40 3.69 0.09
N ASP A 240 -15.89 3.36 -1.08
CA ASP A 240 -14.58 3.83 -1.54
C ASP A 240 -14.64 4.28 -3.00
N PRO A 241 -14.19 5.50 -3.32
CA PRO A 241 -14.11 5.98 -4.70
C PRO A 241 -13.28 5.09 -5.63
N VAL A 242 -12.22 4.45 -5.14
CA VAL A 242 -11.34 3.56 -5.95
C VAL A 242 -11.89 2.13 -6.08
N ARG A 243 -13.06 1.81 -5.50
CA ARG A 243 -13.66 0.47 -5.52
C ARG A 243 -13.77 -0.11 -6.92
N ASP A 244 -14.45 0.60 -7.80
CA ASP A 244 -14.80 0.05 -9.11
C ASP A 244 -13.59 -0.05 -10.04
N GLU A 245 -12.61 0.86 -9.94
CA GLU A 245 -11.39 0.75 -10.74
C GLU A 245 -10.54 -0.45 -10.33
N ALA A 246 -10.45 -0.78 -9.03
CA ALA A 246 -9.80 -1.98 -8.55
C ALA A 246 -10.49 -3.25 -9.05
N MET A 247 -11.84 -3.27 -9.08
CA MET A 247 -12.63 -4.38 -9.64
C MET A 247 -12.45 -4.51 -11.17
N VAL A 248 -12.34 -3.39 -11.89
CA VAL A 248 -12.03 -3.39 -13.33
C VAL A 248 -10.63 -3.96 -13.56
N TYR A 249 -9.66 -3.57 -12.74
CA TYR A 249 -8.31 -4.11 -12.81
C TYR A 249 -8.27 -5.62 -12.55
N ALA A 250 -8.99 -6.11 -11.53
CA ALA A 250 -9.14 -7.54 -11.27
C ALA A 250 -9.70 -8.31 -12.49
N LYS A 251 -10.68 -7.74 -13.19
CA LYS A 251 -11.22 -8.33 -14.42
C LYS A 251 -10.17 -8.37 -15.55
N LYS A 252 -9.41 -7.29 -15.74
CA LYS A 252 -8.33 -7.24 -16.75
C LYS A 252 -7.27 -8.32 -16.47
N LEU A 253 -6.85 -8.51 -15.22
CA LEU A 253 -5.92 -9.57 -14.81
C LEU A 253 -6.46 -10.98 -15.13
N ARG A 254 -7.73 -11.26 -14.78
CA ARG A 254 -8.37 -12.55 -15.12
C ARG A 254 -8.43 -12.80 -16.63
N HIS A 255 -8.67 -11.76 -17.44
CA HIS A 255 -8.63 -11.88 -18.90
C HIS A 255 -7.23 -12.18 -19.44
N ALA A 256 -6.18 -11.75 -18.70
CA ALA A 256 -4.80 -12.09 -19.00
C ALA A 256 -4.35 -13.45 -18.41
N ASN A 257 -5.31 -14.28 -17.94
CA ASN A 257 -5.09 -15.59 -17.31
C ASN A 257 -4.29 -15.53 -15.99
N VAL A 258 -4.36 -14.41 -15.26
CA VAL A 258 -3.79 -14.30 -13.92
C VAL A 258 -4.81 -14.81 -12.88
N GLU A 259 -4.36 -15.58 -11.90
CA GLU A 259 -5.18 -15.98 -10.75
C GLU A 259 -5.45 -14.75 -9.86
N VAL A 260 -6.73 -14.43 -9.64
CA VAL A 260 -7.13 -13.28 -8.82
C VAL A 260 -8.11 -13.70 -7.74
N THR A 261 -7.70 -13.53 -6.49
CA THR A 261 -8.57 -13.56 -5.32
C THR A 261 -8.98 -12.12 -4.97
N GLU A 262 -10.27 -11.87 -4.85
CA GLU A 262 -10.84 -10.55 -4.61
C GLU A 262 -11.80 -10.59 -3.43
N ILE A 263 -11.65 -9.66 -2.47
CA ILE A 263 -12.52 -9.54 -1.31
C ILE A 263 -12.99 -8.10 -1.19
N LEU A 264 -14.32 -7.92 -1.21
CA LEU A 264 -14.98 -6.67 -0.89
C LEU A 264 -15.35 -6.66 0.60
N TYR A 265 -14.90 -5.65 1.33
CA TYR A 265 -15.28 -5.44 2.72
C TYR A 265 -16.51 -4.53 2.79
N PRO A 266 -17.69 -5.08 3.18
CA PRO A 266 -18.93 -4.31 3.22
C PRO A 266 -18.87 -3.23 4.31
N LYS A 267 -19.47 -2.07 4.02
CA LYS A 267 -19.57 -0.89 4.92
C LYS A 267 -18.22 -0.30 5.34
N MET A 268 -17.12 -0.71 4.70
CA MET A 268 -15.80 -0.14 4.93
C MET A 268 -15.53 1.06 4.02
N ILE A 269 -14.63 1.92 4.49
CA ILE A 269 -14.18 3.15 3.84
C ILE A 269 -12.73 3.01 3.39
N HIS A 270 -12.28 3.90 2.49
CA HIS A 270 -10.87 3.96 2.09
C HIS A 270 -9.94 4.05 3.31
N GLY A 271 -8.84 3.30 3.31
CA GLY A 271 -7.86 3.33 4.41
C GLY A 271 -8.22 2.50 5.65
N PHE A 272 -9.35 1.77 5.68
CA PHE A 272 -9.82 1.05 6.86
C PHE A 272 -8.80 0.04 7.43
N VAL A 273 -7.94 -0.54 6.58
CA VAL A 273 -6.90 -1.49 7.00
C VAL A 273 -5.88 -0.83 7.92
N GLN A 274 -5.60 0.47 7.72
CA GLN A 274 -4.72 1.27 8.57
C GLN A 274 -5.39 1.68 9.91
N MET A 275 -6.68 1.39 10.09
CA MET A 275 -7.47 1.80 11.25
C MET A 275 -7.81 0.62 12.17
N GLY A 276 -7.01 -0.46 12.14
CA GLY A 276 -7.26 -1.69 12.89
C GLY A 276 -7.29 -1.54 14.41
N GLY A 277 -6.84 -0.41 14.96
CA GLY A 277 -6.99 -0.11 16.39
C GLY A 277 -8.42 0.27 16.80
N VAL A 278 -9.25 0.69 15.83
CA VAL A 278 -10.63 1.14 16.05
C VAL A 278 -11.62 0.29 15.26
N ILE A 279 -11.27 -0.10 14.02
CA ILE A 279 -12.12 -0.86 13.10
C ILE A 279 -11.69 -2.33 13.11
N ASP A 280 -12.55 -3.23 13.58
CA ASP A 280 -12.26 -4.68 13.67
C ASP A 280 -11.94 -5.28 12.30
N GLN A 281 -12.66 -4.88 11.25
CA GLN A 281 -12.42 -5.32 9.88
C GLN A 281 -11.02 -4.94 9.36
N GLY A 282 -10.39 -3.90 9.93
CA GLY A 282 -9.00 -3.57 9.62
C GLY A 282 -8.04 -4.66 10.08
N ARG A 283 -8.23 -5.20 11.31
CA ARG A 283 -7.44 -6.34 11.82
C ARG A 283 -7.76 -7.63 11.07
N GLU A 284 -9.03 -7.87 10.79
CA GLU A 284 -9.47 -9.03 10.00
C GLU A 284 -8.83 -9.02 8.62
N ALA A 285 -8.78 -7.89 7.94
CA ALA A 285 -8.14 -7.74 6.64
C ALA A 285 -6.64 -8.06 6.70
N ILE A 286 -5.93 -7.59 7.71
CA ILE A 286 -4.50 -7.95 7.91
C ILE A 286 -4.34 -9.47 8.13
N ALA A 287 -5.22 -10.09 8.92
CA ALA A 287 -5.18 -11.54 9.14
C ALA A 287 -5.43 -12.31 7.83
N THR A 288 -6.41 -11.89 7.04
CA THR A 288 -6.72 -12.49 5.73
C THR A 288 -5.57 -12.32 4.73
N ILE A 289 -4.93 -11.16 4.70
CA ILE A 289 -3.70 -10.92 3.91
C ILE A 289 -2.59 -11.89 4.37
N ALA A 290 -2.38 -12.02 5.68
CA ALA A 290 -1.36 -12.89 6.24
C ALA A 290 -1.59 -14.37 5.87
N GLU A 291 -2.84 -14.83 5.87
CA GLU A 291 -3.20 -16.18 5.44
C GLU A 291 -2.89 -16.39 3.95
N TYR A 292 -3.26 -15.45 3.08
CA TYR A 292 -2.95 -15.53 1.66
C TYR A 292 -1.43 -15.55 1.40
N VAL A 293 -0.69 -14.62 2.02
CA VAL A 293 0.77 -14.54 1.90
C VAL A 293 1.42 -15.85 2.37
N ARG A 294 1.00 -16.38 3.52
CA ARG A 294 1.50 -17.65 4.02
C ARG A 294 1.19 -18.81 3.07
N TYR A 295 -0.02 -18.86 2.52
CA TYR A 295 -0.40 -19.90 1.54
C TYR A 295 0.47 -19.86 0.28
N LYS A 296 0.78 -18.66 -0.24
CA LYS A 296 1.57 -18.50 -1.47
C LYS A 296 3.08 -18.63 -1.25
N LEU A 297 3.62 -18.24 -0.10
CA LEU A 297 5.06 -18.13 0.12
C LEU A 297 5.64 -19.19 1.06
N VAL A 298 4.88 -19.69 2.03
CA VAL A 298 5.37 -20.64 3.02
C VAL A 298 4.95 -22.06 2.60
N LYS A 299 5.92 -22.85 2.16
CA LYS A 299 5.73 -24.27 1.76
C LYS A 299 5.98 -25.22 2.91
#